data_21f16745d1fe12ce4fd43e17ecf26a6a
#
_entry.id   21f16745d1fe12ce4fd43e17ecf26a6a
#
_cell.length_a   1.000
_cell.length_b   1.000
_cell.length_c   1.000
_cell.angle_alpha   90.00
_cell.angle_beta   90.00
_cell.angle_gamma   90.00
#
_symmetry.space_group_name_H-M   'P 1'
#
loop_
_entity.id
_entity.type
_entity.pdbx_description
1 polymer ?
#
loop_
_entity_poly.entity_id
_entity_poly.type
_entity_poly.pdbx_seq_one_letter_code
_entity_poly.pdbx_strand_id
1 'polypeptide(L)'
;KKTSSKKESFITRMLNFIMRKNTASKKENEEIINQYLTEWGLKEHSDKYSCQLSGGQRQRTAILEQMLTSKHFMIFDEPFSGLDVGNIEKVKLSFEKIQNDNELNTIIFSTHDIRLAVELADSIYIVGFPEGNTEFSTIIKNYDLKAMGLAWTEYGDGHRKLVSDIKELLLKFENIKPKHNYS
;
A
#
# COMPACT_ATOMS: atom_id res chain seq x y z
N LYS A 1 7.05 -41.08 -18.44
CA LYS A 1 7.92 -39.95 -18.10
C LYS A 1 7.00 -38.84 -17.53
N LYS A 2 6.93 -38.71 -16.20
CA LYS A 2 6.27 -37.59 -15.55
C LYS A 2 7.17 -36.38 -15.75
N THR A 3 6.78 -35.45 -16.58
CA THR A 3 7.37 -34.11 -16.63
C THR A 3 7.07 -33.43 -15.29
N SER A 4 8.07 -33.40 -14.43
CA SER A 4 8.05 -32.57 -13.22
C SER A 4 7.94 -31.13 -13.68
N SER A 5 6.74 -30.57 -13.64
CA SER A 5 6.52 -29.15 -13.74
C SER A 5 7.31 -28.52 -12.58
N LYS A 6 8.48 -27.94 -12.87
CA LYS A 6 9.20 -27.10 -11.92
C LYS A 6 8.23 -25.99 -11.52
N LYS A 7 7.70 -26.07 -10.30
CA LYS A 7 6.93 -24.97 -9.73
C LYS A 7 7.87 -23.77 -9.65
N GLU A 8 7.62 -22.76 -10.46
CA GLU A 8 8.38 -21.52 -10.43
C GLU A 8 8.16 -20.83 -9.08
N SER A 9 9.21 -20.22 -8.53
CA SER A 9 9.10 -19.41 -7.32
C SER A 9 8.15 -18.23 -7.58
N PHE A 10 7.56 -17.69 -6.52
CA PHE A 10 6.62 -16.58 -6.65
C PHE A 10 7.27 -15.37 -7.34
N ILE A 11 8.50 -15.05 -6.94
CA ILE A 11 9.25 -13.94 -7.53
C ILE A 11 9.59 -14.20 -9.00
N THR A 12 9.99 -15.43 -9.36
CA THR A 12 10.24 -15.79 -10.77
C THR A 12 8.97 -15.61 -11.62
N ARG A 13 7.81 -15.98 -11.12
CA ARG A 13 6.53 -15.75 -11.82
C ARG A 13 6.24 -14.26 -12.03
N MET A 14 6.43 -13.45 -10.99
CA MET A 14 6.31 -12.00 -11.03
C MET A 14 7.26 -11.41 -12.08
N LEU A 15 8.52 -11.82 -12.07
CA LEU A 15 9.55 -11.39 -13.01
C LEU A 15 9.15 -11.70 -14.46
N ASN A 16 8.73 -12.93 -14.72
CA ASN A 16 8.30 -13.37 -16.05
C ASN A 16 7.08 -12.58 -16.54
N PHE A 17 6.18 -12.19 -15.64
CA PHE A 17 5.00 -11.37 -15.98
C PHE A 17 5.40 -9.94 -16.36
N ILE A 18 6.29 -9.32 -15.61
CA ILE A 18 6.82 -7.96 -15.87
C ILE A 18 7.56 -7.94 -17.20
N MET A 19 8.43 -8.93 -17.43
CA MET A 19 9.22 -9.03 -18.64
C MET A 19 8.40 -9.21 -19.92
N ARG A 20 7.18 -9.78 -19.83
CA ARG A 20 6.28 -9.89 -20.98
C ARG A 20 5.64 -8.58 -21.39
N LYS A 21 5.59 -7.59 -20.50
CA LYS A 21 4.94 -6.30 -20.71
C LYS A 21 5.91 -5.16 -21.04
N ASN A 22 7.17 -5.34 -20.73
CA ASN A 22 8.19 -4.31 -20.94
C ASN A 22 8.93 -4.52 -22.25
N THR A 23 9.13 -3.44 -23.01
CA THR A 23 9.87 -3.45 -24.31
C THR A 23 11.38 -3.48 -24.12
N ALA A 24 11.89 -3.32 -22.89
CA ALA A 24 13.30 -3.41 -22.58
C ALA A 24 13.85 -4.85 -22.79
N SER A 25 15.14 -4.95 -23.06
CA SER A 25 15.78 -6.23 -23.24
C SER A 25 15.64 -7.12 -21.98
N LYS A 26 15.71 -8.43 -22.15
CA LYS A 26 15.64 -9.39 -21.03
C LYS A 26 16.67 -9.06 -19.95
N LYS A 27 17.87 -8.68 -20.34
CA LYS A 27 18.98 -8.35 -19.43
C LYS A 27 18.71 -7.11 -18.62
N GLU A 28 18.22 -6.03 -19.24
CA GLU A 28 17.84 -4.79 -18.55
C GLU A 28 16.73 -5.01 -17.54
N ASN A 29 15.71 -5.79 -17.90
CA ASN A 29 14.62 -6.14 -16.98
C ASN A 29 15.13 -6.95 -15.78
N GLU A 30 16.05 -7.92 -16.00
CA GLU A 30 16.65 -8.71 -14.91
C GLU A 30 17.49 -7.82 -13.98
N GLU A 31 18.22 -6.84 -14.50
CA GLU A 31 19.00 -5.89 -13.70
C GLU A 31 18.11 -5.00 -12.84
N ILE A 32 17.07 -4.40 -13.42
CA ILE A 32 16.08 -3.58 -12.71
C ILE A 32 15.42 -4.37 -11.57
N ILE A 33 14.98 -5.59 -11.86
CA ILE A 33 14.32 -6.45 -10.89
C ILE A 33 15.28 -6.83 -9.75
N ASN A 34 16.53 -7.20 -10.08
CA ASN A 34 17.54 -7.50 -9.08
C ASN A 34 17.84 -6.31 -8.16
N GLN A 35 17.83 -5.09 -8.71
CA GLN A 35 17.98 -3.88 -7.93
C GLN A 35 16.82 -3.73 -6.93
N TYR A 36 15.58 -3.78 -7.38
CA TYR A 36 14.41 -3.69 -6.50
C TYR A 36 14.38 -4.79 -5.44
N LEU A 37 14.67 -6.05 -5.81
CA LEU A 37 14.75 -7.14 -4.85
C LEU A 37 15.80 -6.87 -3.76
N THR A 38 16.93 -6.27 -4.13
CA THR A 38 17.99 -5.91 -3.19
C THR A 38 17.56 -4.77 -2.27
N GLU A 39 17.02 -3.69 -2.82
CA GLU A 39 16.53 -2.53 -2.08
C GLU A 39 15.43 -2.92 -1.07
N TRP A 40 14.57 -3.85 -1.45
CA TRP A 40 13.46 -4.33 -0.62
C TRP A 40 13.82 -5.49 0.31
N GLY A 41 15.10 -5.94 0.32
CA GLY A 41 15.57 -7.06 1.14
C GLY A 41 14.89 -8.38 0.82
N LEU A 42 14.59 -8.62 -0.46
CA LEU A 42 13.92 -9.80 -0.96
C LEU A 42 14.83 -10.70 -1.82
N LYS A 43 16.05 -10.25 -2.15
CA LYS A 43 16.94 -10.95 -3.06
C LYS A 43 17.28 -12.36 -2.60
N GLU A 44 17.58 -12.57 -1.32
CA GLU A 44 17.89 -13.89 -0.74
C GLU A 44 16.68 -14.82 -0.69
N HIS A 45 15.51 -14.30 -1.00
CA HIS A 45 14.24 -15.02 -0.98
C HIS A 45 13.65 -15.22 -2.36
N SER A 46 14.38 -14.85 -3.41
CA SER A 46 13.94 -14.88 -4.81
C SER A 46 13.49 -16.27 -5.29
N ASP A 47 14.05 -17.32 -4.75
CA ASP A 47 13.73 -18.69 -5.09
C ASP A 47 12.63 -19.33 -4.21
N LYS A 48 12.16 -18.61 -3.19
CA LYS A 48 11.14 -19.13 -2.27
C LYS A 48 9.74 -19.06 -2.88
N TYR A 49 8.89 -19.98 -2.46
CA TYR A 49 7.47 -19.91 -2.73
C TYR A 49 6.79 -18.94 -1.75
N SER A 50 5.66 -18.40 -2.13
CA SER A 50 4.88 -17.44 -1.28
C SER A 50 4.58 -18.02 0.11
N CYS A 51 4.33 -19.32 0.25
CA CYS A 51 4.10 -19.97 1.55
C CYS A 51 5.36 -20.08 2.43
N GLN A 52 6.55 -19.89 1.87
CA GLN A 52 7.82 -19.91 2.60
C GLN A 52 8.29 -18.52 3.03
N LEU A 53 7.58 -17.49 2.61
CA LEU A 53 7.87 -16.11 2.98
C LEU A 53 7.20 -15.76 4.32
N SER A 54 7.87 -14.94 5.13
CA SER A 54 7.24 -14.32 6.30
C SER A 54 6.10 -13.37 5.89
N GLY A 55 5.24 -12.97 6.84
CA GLY A 55 4.17 -12.01 6.59
C GLY A 55 4.67 -10.72 5.94
N GLY A 56 5.68 -10.08 6.53
CA GLY A 56 6.28 -8.86 5.99
C GLY A 56 6.99 -9.07 4.64
N GLN A 57 7.60 -10.23 4.41
CA GLN A 57 8.17 -10.54 3.09
C GLN A 57 7.09 -10.66 2.02
N ARG A 58 5.97 -11.34 2.32
CA ARG A 58 4.83 -11.43 1.41
C ARG A 58 4.25 -10.06 1.09
N GLN A 59 4.07 -9.23 2.12
CA GLN A 59 3.57 -7.87 1.98
C GLN A 59 4.45 -7.04 1.03
N ARG A 60 5.75 -6.98 1.31
CA ARG A 60 6.71 -6.26 0.45
C ARG A 60 6.72 -6.80 -0.98
N THR A 61 6.63 -8.10 -1.15
CA THR A 61 6.57 -8.70 -2.50
C THR A 61 5.31 -8.27 -3.25
N ALA A 62 4.15 -8.25 -2.58
CA ALA A 62 2.88 -7.83 -3.19
C ALA A 62 2.91 -6.33 -3.59
N ILE A 63 3.47 -5.47 -2.74
CA ILE A 63 3.64 -4.04 -3.05
C ILE A 63 4.56 -3.88 -4.26
N LEU A 64 5.72 -4.52 -4.24
CA LEU A 64 6.69 -4.47 -5.33
C LEU A 64 6.10 -4.98 -6.65
N GLU A 65 5.31 -6.05 -6.61
CA GLU A 65 4.61 -6.59 -7.78
C GLU A 65 3.66 -5.54 -8.36
N GLN A 66 2.86 -4.89 -7.56
CA GLN A 66 1.96 -3.83 -8.01
C GLN A 66 2.74 -2.65 -8.62
N MET A 67 3.79 -2.19 -7.96
CA MET A 67 4.63 -1.10 -8.45
C MET A 67 5.24 -1.39 -9.81
N LEU A 68 5.75 -2.60 -10.01
CA LEU A 68 6.41 -3.00 -11.25
C LEU A 68 5.43 -3.35 -12.38
N THR A 69 4.20 -3.74 -12.05
CA THR A 69 3.20 -4.17 -13.04
C THR A 69 2.14 -3.13 -13.33
N SER A 70 1.89 -2.23 -12.40
CA SER A 70 0.87 -1.20 -12.55
C SER A 70 1.29 -0.10 -13.50
N LYS A 71 0.30 0.55 -14.05
CA LYS A 71 0.49 1.64 -14.99
C LYS A 71 0.26 2.96 -14.28
N HIS A 72 -0.99 3.38 -14.18
CA HIS A 72 -1.33 4.67 -13.59
C HIS A 72 -2.26 4.55 -12.41
N PHE A 73 -2.71 3.35 -12.06
CA PHE A 73 -3.68 3.14 -11.00
C PHE A 73 -3.28 1.96 -10.12
N MET A 74 -3.01 2.23 -8.84
CA MET A 74 -2.56 1.24 -7.86
C MET A 74 -3.46 1.28 -6.64
N ILE A 75 -3.89 0.10 -6.17
CA ILE A 75 -4.74 -0.05 -4.98
C ILE A 75 -4.03 -0.96 -4.00
N PHE A 76 -3.86 -0.50 -2.77
CA PHE A 76 -3.23 -1.25 -1.70
C PHE A 76 -4.16 -1.35 -0.49
N ASP A 77 -4.33 -2.55 0.01
CA ASP A 77 -5.06 -2.79 1.24
C ASP A 77 -4.07 -3.00 2.39
N GLU A 78 -4.09 -2.08 3.37
CA GLU A 78 -3.21 -2.07 4.54
C GLU A 78 -1.71 -2.27 4.21
N PRO A 79 -1.10 -1.47 3.30
CA PRO A 79 0.25 -1.74 2.80
C PRO A 79 1.35 -1.64 3.88
N PHE A 80 1.07 -1.02 5.00
CA PHE A 80 2.01 -0.81 6.11
C PHE A 80 1.86 -1.82 7.25
N SER A 81 0.79 -2.62 7.23
CA SER A 81 0.48 -3.57 8.30
C SER A 81 1.57 -4.64 8.45
N GLY A 82 2.04 -4.86 9.69
CA GLY A 82 3.06 -5.87 9.98
C GLY A 82 4.46 -5.56 9.44
N LEU A 83 4.71 -4.34 8.99
CA LEU A 83 6.05 -3.87 8.61
C LEU A 83 6.75 -3.19 9.81
N ASP A 84 8.05 -3.39 9.91
CA ASP A 84 8.91 -2.60 10.79
C ASP A 84 9.14 -1.19 10.22
N VAL A 85 9.64 -0.27 11.06
CA VAL A 85 9.86 1.14 10.71
C VAL A 85 10.70 1.31 9.44
N GLY A 86 11.77 0.54 9.29
CA GLY A 86 12.65 0.63 8.11
C GLY A 86 11.96 0.19 6.82
N ASN A 87 11.06 -0.78 6.90
CA ASN A 87 10.28 -1.22 5.74
C ASN A 87 9.10 -0.27 5.43
N ILE A 88 8.51 0.36 6.45
CA ILE A 88 7.53 1.45 6.24
C ILE A 88 8.16 2.58 5.44
N GLU A 89 9.36 3.03 5.81
CA GLU A 89 10.07 4.09 5.07
C GLU A 89 10.34 3.71 3.60
N LYS A 90 10.69 2.45 3.32
CA LYS A 90 10.87 2.00 1.93
C LYS A 90 9.57 2.09 1.11
N VAL A 91 8.43 1.75 1.70
CA VAL A 91 7.12 1.89 1.03
C VAL A 91 6.80 3.35 0.78
N LYS A 92 7.03 4.24 1.76
CA LYS A 92 6.83 5.69 1.63
C LYS A 92 7.65 6.27 0.48
N LEU A 93 8.96 6.03 0.49
CA LEU A 93 9.87 6.49 -0.58
C LEU A 93 9.45 5.95 -1.96
N SER A 94 8.91 4.74 -2.00
CA SER A 94 8.43 4.15 -3.24
C SER A 94 7.15 4.82 -3.74
N PHE A 95 6.24 5.20 -2.85
CA PHE A 95 5.05 5.96 -3.21
C PHE A 95 5.41 7.36 -3.73
N GLU A 96 6.33 8.05 -3.06
CA GLU A 96 6.87 9.33 -3.51
C GLU A 96 7.50 9.22 -4.90
N LYS A 97 8.32 8.19 -5.12
CA LYS A 97 8.95 7.95 -6.43
C LYS A 97 7.91 7.74 -7.52
N ILE A 98 6.90 6.89 -7.29
CA ILE A 98 5.81 6.64 -8.25
C ILE A 98 5.09 7.93 -8.61
N GLN A 99 4.81 8.76 -7.62
CA GLN A 99 4.11 10.02 -7.82
C GLN A 99 4.96 11.02 -8.62
N ASN A 100 6.25 11.10 -8.33
CA ASN A 100 7.18 11.98 -9.04
C ASN A 100 7.49 11.51 -10.46
N ASP A 101 7.39 10.20 -10.74
CA ASP A 101 7.68 9.64 -12.06
C ASP A 101 6.61 10.03 -13.11
N ASN A 102 5.34 10.20 -12.68
CA ASN A 102 4.26 10.59 -13.59
C ASN A 102 3.07 11.16 -12.82
N GLU A 103 2.65 12.37 -13.17
CA GLU A 103 1.49 13.06 -12.55
C GLU A 103 0.15 12.31 -12.72
N LEU A 104 0.05 11.40 -13.69
CA LEU A 104 -1.14 10.58 -13.90
C LEU A 104 -1.20 9.37 -12.97
N ASN A 105 -0.14 9.10 -12.21
CA ASN A 105 -0.14 8.00 -11.27
C ASN A 105 -1.06 8.28 -10.09
N THR A 106 -1.93 7.33 -9.80
CA THR A 106 -2.87 7.40 -8.69
C THR A 106 -2.66 6.21 -7.77
N ILE A 107 -2.38 6.48 -6.50
CA ILE A 107 -2.25 5.47 -5.46
C ILE A 107 -3.45 5.62 -4.52
N ILE A 108 -4.20 4.54 -4.35
CA ILE A 108 -5.24 4.42 -3.33
C ILE A 108 -4.78 3.38 -2.33
N PHE A 109 -4.80 3.71 -1.06
CA PHE A 109 -4.50 2.73 -0.01
C PHE A 109 -5.46 2.85 1.17
N SER A 110 -5.84 1.71 1.74
CA SER A 110 -6.52 1.65 3.01
C SER A 110 -5.51 1.60 4.15
N THR A 111 -5.82 2.21 5.29
CA THR A 111 -5.04 2.04 6.51
C THR A 111 -5.86 2.42 7.74
N HIS A 112 -5.56 1.78 8.87
CA HIS A 112 -6.03 2.18 10.19
C HIS A 112 -5.02 3.10 10.91
N ASP A 113 -3.83 3.31 10.35
CA ASP A 113 -2.85 4.26 10.87
C ASP A 113 -3.13 5.67 10.35
N ILE A 114 -3.84 6.45 11.17
CA ILE A 114 -4.24 7.82 10.85
C ILE A 114 -3.03 8.71 10.59
N ARG A 115 -1.92 8.49 11.32
CA ARG A 115 -0.71 9.28 11.15
C ARG A 115 -0.10 9.05 9.76
N LEU A 116 0.03 7.80 9.34
CA LEU A 116 0.53 7.47 8.00
C LEU A 116 -0.40 8.01 6.91
N ALA A 117 -1.72 7.93 7.09
CA ALA A 117 -2.66 8.51 6.15
C ALA A 117 -2.44 10.03 5.99
N VAL A 118 -2.32 10.75 7.11
CA VAL A 118 -2.11 12.22 7.11
C VAL A 118 -0.73 12.61 6.56
N GLU A 119 0.26 11.74 6.71
CA GLU A 119 1.63 12.00 6.24
C GLU A 119 1.80 11.77 4.73
N LEU A 120 1.02 10.85 4.13
CA LEU A 120 1.28 10.35 2.77
C LEU A 120 0.20 10.69 1.75
N ALA A 121 -0.98 11.13 2.18
CA ALA A 121 -2.10 11.30 1.25
C ALA A 121 -2.23 12.73 0.74
N ASP A 122 -2.68 12.86 -0.50
CA ASP A 122 -3.24 14.10 -1.05
C ASP A 122 -4.64 14.38 -0.49
N SER A 123 -5.41 13.31 -0.32
CA SER A 123 -6.79 13.35 0.16
C SER A 123 -7.09 12.13 1.03
N ILE A 124 -7.84 12.34 2.10
CA ILE A 124 -8.26 11.28 3.02
C ILE A 124 -9.78 11.15 3.00
N TYR A 125 -10.26 9.93 2.86
CA TYR A 125 -11.68 9.59 2.91
C TYR A 125 -11.93 8.70 4.13
N ILE A 126 -12.76 9.18 5.06
CA ILE A 126 -13.17 8.41 6.23
C ILE A 126 -14.41 7.60 5.87
N VAL A 127 -14.30 6.29 5.98
CA VAL A 127 -15.40 5.35 5.73
C VAL A 127 -16.00 4.90 7.06
N GLY A 128 -17.30 4.94 7.19
CA GLY A 128 -18.00 4.55 8.39
C GLY A 128 -19.51 4.48 8.19
N PHE A 129 -20.23 4.23 9.26
CA PHE A 129 -21.70 4.20 9.24
C PHE A 129 -22.23 5.62 9.48
N PRO A 130 -23.11 6.13 8.62
CA PRO A 130 -23.75 7.42 8.87
C PRO A 130 -24.67 7.37 10.08
N GLU A 131 -24.89 8.51 10.71
CA GLU A 131 -25.76 8.60 11.90
C GLU A 131 -27.16 8.08 11.58
N GLY A 132 -27.65 7.17 12.42
CA GLY A 132 -28.96 6.53 12.25
C GLY A 132 -29.01 5.39 11.22
N ASN A 133 -27.94 5.07 10.52
CA ASN A 133 -27.88 3.94 9.59
C ASN A 133 -26.70 3.02 9.95
N THR A 134 -26.98 1.77 10.24
CA THR A 134 -26.01 0.74 10.62
C THR A 134 -25.91 -0.41 9.61
N GLU A 135 -26.65 -0.34 8.50
CA GLU A 135 -26.65 -1.40 7.48
C GLU A 135 -25.53 -1.23 6.46
N PHE A 136 -25.24 0.01 6.07
CA PHE A 136 -24.25 0.28 5.01
C PHE A 136 -23.23 1.32 5.45
N SER A 137 -21.95 1.04 5.23
CA SER A 137 -20.89 2.02 5.37
C SER A 137 -20.83 2.93 4.15
N THR A 138 -20.45 4.19 4.38
CA THR A 138 -20.27 5.20 3.33
C THR A 138 -19.10 6.11 3.67
N ILE A 139 -18.73 7.00 2.76
CA ILE A 139 -17.78 8.07 3.03
C ILE A 139 -18.51 9.11 3.90
N ILE A 140 -18.10 9.20 5.17
CA ILE A 140 -18.69 10.12 6.16
C ILE A 140 -17.98 11.47 6.21
N LYS A 141 -16.73 11.51 5.80
CA LYS A 141 -15.92 12.74 5.75
C LYS A 141 -14.78 12.58 4.74
N ASN A 142 -14.41 13.68 4.10
CA ASN A 142 -13.18 13.77 3.34
C ASN A 142 -12.36 14.99 3.78
N TYR A 143 -11.04 14.89 3.62
CA TYR A 143 -10.08 15.96 3.84
C TYR A 143 -9.20 16.09 2.61
N ASP A 144 -9.11 17.28 2.06
CA ASP A 144 -8.22 17.63 0.96
C ASP A 144 -6.94 18.25 1.55
N LEU A 145 -5.89 17.46 1.70
CA LEU A 145 -4.65 17.89 2.32
C LEU A 145 -3.87 18.86 1.41
N LYS A 146 -4.06 18.78 0.09
CA LYS A 146 -3.50 19.75 -0.85
C LYS A 146 -4.11 21.13 -0.61
N ALA A 147 -5.43 21.23 -0.55
CA ALA A 147 -6.12 22.48 -0.27
C ALA A 147 -5.81 23.02 1.14
N MET A 148 -5.53 22.13 2.09
CA MET A 148 -5.12 22.50 3.46
C MET A 148 -3.64 22.91 3.56
N GLY A 149 -2.83 22.74 2.51
CA GLY A 149 -1.39 22.98 2.53
C GLY A 149 -0.59 22.01 3.38
N LEU A 150 -1.11 20.79 3.58
CA LEU A 150 -0.48 19.74 4.40
C LEU A 150 0.12 18.62 3.56
N ALA A 151 -0.36 18.39 2.33
CA ALA A 151 0.13 17.30 1.50
C ALA A 151 1.61 17.47 1.18
N TRP A 152 2.40 16.41 1.40
CA TRP A 152 3.85 16.32 1.06
C TRP A 152 4.73 17.40 1.71
N THR A 153 4.28 17.93 2.83
CA THR A 153 5.05 18.87 3.64
C THR A 153 5.61 18.19 4.89
N GLU A 154 6.60 18.81 5.54
CA GLU A 154 7.16 18.28 6.77
C GLU A 154 6.09 18.12 7.85
N TYR A 155 6.13 16.99 8.56
CA TYR A 155 5.13 16.65 9.59
C TYR A 155 5.19 17.63 10.76
N GLY A 156 4.23 18.54 10.84
CA GLY A 156 4.15 19.63 11.80
C GLY A 156 2.86 19.68 12.61
N ASP A 157 2.57 20.86 13.19
CA ASP A 157 1.39 21.08 14.05
C ASP A 157 0.08 20.90 13.31
N GLY A 158 0.00 21.31 12.04
CA GLY A 158 -1.19 21.11 11.20
C GLY A 158 -1.55 19.64 11.05
N HIS A 159 -0.55 18.79 10.82
CA HIS A 159 -0.73 17.33 10.73
C HIS A 159 -1.18 16.75 12.06
N ARG A 160 -0.55 17.14 13.17
CA ARG A 160 -0.93 16.70 14.53
C ARG A 160 -2.38 17.04 14.87
N LYS A 161 -2.79 18.27 14.52
CA LYS A 161 -4.17 18.69 14.69
C LYS A 161 -5.13 17.84 13.86
N LEU A 162 -4.84 17.63 12.58
CA LEU A 162 -5.68 16.80 11.71
C LEU A 162 -5.79 15.36 12.21
N VAL A 163 -4.68 14.76 12.68
CA VAL A 163 -4.70 13.43 13.31
C VAL A 163 -5.63 13.40 14.53
N SER A 164 -5.61 14.44 15.37
CA SER A 164 -6.49 14.55 16.53
C SER A 164 -7.96 14.67 16.12
N ASP A 165 -8.26 15.51 15.14
CA ASP A 165 -9.61 15.72 14.62
C ASP A 165 -10.20 14.44 14.02
N ILE A 166 -9.40 13.69 13.25
CA ILE A 166 -9.80 12.40 12.67
C ILE A 166 -10.07 11.37 13.79
N LYS A 167 -9.20 11.28 14.80
CA LYS A 167 -9.38 10.37 15.94
C LYS A 167 -10.68 10.68 16.69
N GLU A 168 -10.95 11.93 16.97
CA GLU A 168 -12.19 12.34 17.64
C GLU A 168 -13.42 11.96 16.80
N LEU A 169 -13.36 12.19 15.49
CA LEU A 169 -14.41 11.78 14.56
C LEU A 169 -14.66 10.30 14.61
N LEU A 170 -13.63 9.47 14.51
CA LEU A 170 -13.75 8.00 14.52
C LEU A 170 -14.31 7.49 15.84
N LEU A 171 -13.91 8.04 16.98
CA LEU A 171 -14.46 7.69 18.29
C LEU A 171 -15.97 7.97 18.39
N LYS A 172 -16.45 9.04 17.77
CA LYS A 172 -17.91 9.32 17.70
C LYS A 172 -18.65 8.23 16.93
N PHE A 173 -18.06 7.72 15.85
CA PHE A 173 -18.66 6.66 15.03
C PHE A 173 -18.51 5.26 15.61
N GLU A 174 -17.47 4.97 16.38
CA GLU A 174 -17.35 3.67 17.08
C GLU A 174 -18.48 3.42 18.08
N ASN A 175 -19.00 4.46 18.72
CA ASN A 175 -20.11 4.38 19.63
C ASN A 175 -21.48 4.12 18.95
N ILE A 176 -21.54 4.21 17.60
CA ILE A 176 -22.74 4.01 16.80
C ILE A 176 -22.81 2.58 16.22
N LYS A 177 -21.77 1.76 16.38
CA LYS A 177 -21.79 0.37 15.89
C LYS A 177 -22.99 -0.39 16.43
N PRO A 178 -23.75 -1.11 15.57
CA PRO A 178 -24.83 -1.96 16.04
C PRO A 178 -24.25 -2.99 16.99
N LYS A 179 -24.89 -3.18 18.13
CA LYS A 179 -24.65 -4.37 18.96
C LYS A 179 -25.13 -5.56 18.14
N HIS A 180 -24.21 -6.23 17.44
CA HIS A 180 -24.53 -7.51 16.83
C HIS A 180 -24.88 -8.48 17.94
N ASN A 181 -26.16 -8.68 18.17
CA ASN A 181 -26.65 -9.84 18.90
C ASN A 181 -26.44 -11.05 18.00
N TYR A 182 -25.31 -11.73 18.16
CA TYR A 182 -25.20 -13.11 17.69
C TYR A 182 -26.10 -13.96 18.59
N SER A 183 -27.33 -14.24 18.15
CA SER A 183 -28.20 -15.31 18.66
C SER A 183 -27.92 -16.58 17.88
#